data_1120ae1b7e971f33c972b7cd1a988a58
#
_entry.id   1120ae1b7e971f33c972b7cd1a988a58
#
_cell.length_a   1.000
_cell.length_b   1.000
_cell.length_c   1.000
_cell.angle_alpha   90.00
_cell.angle_beta   90.00
_cell.angle_gamma   90.00
#
_symmetry.space_group_name_H-M   'P 1'
#
loop_
_entity.id
_entity.type
_entity.pdbx_description
1 polymer ?
#
loop_
_entity_poly.entity_id
_entity_poly.type
_entity_poly.pdbx_seq_one_letter_code
_entity_poly.pdbx_strand_id
1 'polypeptide(L)'
;MNKLNHVAFIMDGNGRWGKKRNKGRNFGHLNGVKTVKKIVQSSIKLKIPVLTFYVFSTENWKRPQSEINFLFKLIINYFKKELNNVISNGIKINIIGQVNKLPLKIRSTLKEVIRFTKKNKKIVVNLAINYGSKVEIVNAF
;
A
#
# COMPACT_ATOMS: atom_id res chain seq x y z
N MET A 1 4.67 -9.58 26.12
CA MET A 1 4.40 -8.20 25.68
C MET A 1 5.17 -7.95 24.38
N ASN A 2 4.49 -7.52 23.33
CA ASN A 2 5.17 -7.23 22.05
C ASN A 2 5.95 -5.93 22.16
N LYS A 3 7.26 -5.97 21.87
CA LYS A 3 8.15 -4.79 21.91
C LYS A 3 8.28 -4.08 20.56
N LEU A 4 7.61 -4.57 19.49
CA LEU A 4 7.68 -3.98 18.17
C LEU A 4 6.79 -2.74 18.07
N ASN A 5 7.38 -1.60 17.76
CA ASN A 5 6.67 -0.33 17.61
C ASN A 5 6.36 -0.01 16.13
N HIS A 6 7.12 -0.57 15.21
CA HIS A 6 6.97 -0.33 13.78
C HIS A 6 7.52 -1.51 12.98
N VAL A 7 6.76 -1.99 12.02
CA VAL A 7 7.20 -3.03 11.08
C VAL A 7 7.01 -2.53 9.65
N ALA A 8 8.06 -2.61 8.86
CA ALA A 8 8.02 -2.26 7.44
C ALA A 8 8.18 -3.49 6.55
N PHE A 9 7.45 -3.51 5.43
CA PHE A 9 7.46 -4.60 4.47
C PHE A 9 7.87 -4.12 3.09
N ILE A 10 8.90 -4.74 2.53
CA ILE A 10 9.24 -4.62 1.11
C ILE A 10 8.47 -5.72 0.38
N MET A 11 7.45 -5.32 -0.37
CA MET A 11 6.58 -6.25 -1.09
C MET A 11 7.15 -6.58 -2.45
N ASP A 12 8.00 -7.59 -2.54
CA ASP A 12 8.61 -8.05 -3.79
C ASP A 12 8.21 -9.50 -4.12
N GLY A 13 8.34 -9.85 -5.38
CA GLY A 13 8.16 -11.21 -5.88
C GLY A 13 6.73 -11.61 -6.24
N ASN A 14 5.71 -10.79 -5.99
CA ASN A 14 4.30 -11.12 -6.30
C ASN A 14 4.09 -11.54 -7.76
N GLY A 15 4.64 -10.77 -8.71
CA GLY A 15 4.55 -11.11 -10.14
C GLY A 15 5.24 -12.42 -10.48
N ARG A 16 6.43 -12.68 -9.93
CA ARG A 16 7.17 -13.94 -10.11
C ARG A 16 6.42 -15.13 -9.50
N TRP A 17 5.84 -14.93 -8.33
CA TRP A 17 5.02 -15.93 -7.65
C TRP A 17 3.79 -16.34 -8.49
N GLY A 18 3.10 -15.36 -9.11
CA GLY A 18 1.99 -15.63 -10.03
C GLY A 18 2.42 -16.41 -11.27
N LYS A 19 3.55 -16.01 -11.90
CA LYS A 19 4.11 -16.71 -13.06
C LYS A 19 4.48 -18.16 -12.75
N LYS A 20 5.12 -18.44 -11.61
CA LYS A 20 5.47 -19.82 -11.19
C LYS A 20 4.24 -20.72 -11.04
N ARG A 21 3.04 -20.16 -10.92
CA ARG A 21 1.76 -20.89 -10.82
C ARG A 21 0.97 -20.90 -12.12
N ASN A 22 1.57 -20.50 -13.23
CA ASN A 22 0.92 -20.37 -14.54
C ASN A 22 -0.33 -19.46 -14.54
N LYS A 23 -0.36 -18.46 -13.61
CA LYS A 23 -1.49 -17.54 -13.42
C LYS A 23 -1.18 -16.08 -13.82
N GLY A 24 0.04 -15.81 -14.30
CA GLY A 24 0.46 -14.47 -14.67
C GLY A 24 0.76 -13.53 -13.50
N ARG A 25 1.36 -12.36 -13.81
CA ARG A 25 1.81 -11.39 -12.79
C ARG A 25 0.67 -10.75 -12.01
N ASN A 26 -0.42 -10.44 -12.70
CA ASN A 26 -1.59 -9.78 -12.10
C ASN A 26 -2.26 -10.63 -11.02
N PHE A 27 -2.29 -11.93 -11.21
CA PHE A 27 -2.76 -12.87 -10.18
C PHE A 27 -1.90 -12.80 -8.92
N GLY A 28 -0.59 -12.67 -9.08
CA GLY A 28 0.33 -12.50 -7.96
C GLY A 28 0.07 -11.20 -7.19
N HIS A 29 -0.10 -10.09 -7.88
CA HIS A 29 -0.42 -8.80 -7.27
C HIS A 29 -1.74 -8.83 -6.49
N LEU A 30 -2.79 -9.45 -7.05
CA LEU A 30 -4.07 -9.62 -6.38
C LEU A 30 -3.95 -10.41 -5.06
N ASN A 31 -3.16 -11.49 -5.06
CA ASN A 31 -2.92 -12.28 -3.85
C ASN A 31 -2.05 -11.53 -2.83
N GLY A 32 -1.12 -10.69 -3.30
CA GLY A 32 -0.36 -9.77 -2.45
C GLY A 32 -1.26 -8.86 -1.62
N VAL A 33 -2.29 -8.27 -2.22
CA VAL A 33 -3.27 -7.43 -1.50
C VAL A 33 -4.01 -8.21 -0.41
N LYS A 34 -4.39 -9.45 -0.69
CA LYS A 34 -5.02 -10.33 0.33
C LYS A 34 -4.08 -10.60 1.50
N THR A 35 -2.79 -10.76 1.21
CA THR A 35 -1.76 -10.96 2.24
C THR A 35 -1.58 -9.70 3.10
N VAL A 36 -1.54 -8.51 2.50
CA VAL A 36 -1.50 -7.23 3.23
C VAL A 36 -2.65 -7.12 4.21
N LYS A 37 -3.88 -7.44 3.78
CA LYS A 37 -5.07 -7.43 4.67
C LYS A 37 -4.87 -8.35 5.89
N LYS A 38 -4.38 -9.57 5.68
CA LYS A 38 -4.09 -10.52 6.78
C LYS A 38 -3.03 -9.99 7.73
N ILE A 39 -1.95 -9.40 7.20
CA ILE A 39 -0.87 -8.81 7.99
C ILE A 39 -1.41 -7.68 8.88
N VAL A 40 -2.20 -6.76 8.33
CA VAL A 40 -2.80 -5.66 9.09
C VAL A 40 -3.68 -6.21 10.23
N GLN A 41 -4.54 -7.19 9.93
CA GLN A 41 -5.39 -7.82 10.95
C GLN A 41 -4.58 -8.50 12.06
N SER A 42 -3.51 -9.22 11.72
CA SER A 42 -2.61 -9.85 12.69
C SER A 42 -1.86 -8.82 13.52
N SER A 43 -1.43 -7.73 12.90
CA SER A 43 -0.73 -6.63 13.60
C SER A 43 -1.62 -5.91 14.60
N ILE A 44 -2.90 -5.74 14.28
CA ILE A 44 -3.89 -5.21 15.24
C ILE A 44 -4.01 -6.14 16.46
N LYS A 45 -4.09 -7.47 16.24
CA LYS A 45 -4.15 -8.45 17.34
C LYS A 45 -2.89 -8.45 18.19
N LEU A 46 -1.74 -8.29 17.55
CA LEU A 46 -0.43 -8.22 18.21
C LEU A 46 -0.12 -6.85 18.83
N LYS A 47 -1.02 -5.87 18.68
CA LYS A 47 -0.86 -4.49 19.18
C LYS A 47 0.40 -3.80 18.63
N ILE A 48 0.76 -4.07 17.35
CA ILE A 48 1.80 -3.33 16.64
C ILE A 48 1.19 -2.01 16.16
N PRO A 49 1.68 -0.85 16.62
CA PRO A 49 0.99 0.42 16.38
C PRO A 49 1.20 0.99 14.97
N VAL A 50 2.30 0.65 14.29
CA VAL A 50 2.66 1.22 12.98
C VAL A 50 3.14 0.16 12.02
N LEU A 51 2.59 0.17 10.79
CA LEU A 51 3.07 -0.61 9.65
C LEU A 51 3.44 0.31 8.50
N THR A 52 4.43 -0.08 7.71
CA THR A 52 4.74 0.55 6.43
C THR A 52 4.84 -0.51 5.34
N PHE A 53 4.13 -0.29 4.23
CA PHE A 53 4.19 -1.15 3.04
C PHE A 53 4.78 -0.38 1.87
N TYR A 54 5.80 -0.95 1.23
CA TYR A 54 6.39 -0.41 0.01
C TYR A 54 5.60 -0.89 -1.20
N VAL A 55 4.62 -0.08 -1.63
CA VAL A 55 3.58 -0.49 -2.61
C VAL A 55 4.03 -0.25 -4.05
N PHE A 56 4.58 0.93 -4.34
CA PHE A 56 5.01 1.32 -5.67
C PHE A 56 6.22 2.24 -5.59
N SER A 57 7.35 1.78 -6.15
CA SER A 57 8.60 2.55 -6.17
C SER A 57 8.69 3.47 -7.39
N THR A 58 9.57 4.48 -7.32
CA THR A 58 9.89 5.34 -8.47
C THR A 58 10.47 4.54 -9.65
N GLU A 59 11.17 3.45 -9.39
CA GLU A 59 11.71 2.55 -10.42
C GLU A 59 10.63 1.72 -11.11
N ASN A 60 9.47 1.53 -10.50
CA ASN A 60 8.37 0.74 -11.07
C ASN A 60 7.71 1.39 -12.29
N TRP A 61 7.95 2.68 -12.54
CA TRP A 61 7.53 3.33 -13.80
C TRP A 61 8.17 2.72 -15.06
N LYS A 62 9.27 1.97 -14.90
CA LYS A 62 9.90 1.22 -15.99
C LYS A 62 9.16 -0.06 -16.37
N ARG A 63 8.15 -0.47 -15.61
CA ARG A 63 7.32 -1.65 -15.93
C ARG A 63 6.40 -1.37 -17.12
N PRO A 64 5.90 -2.44 -17.80
CA PRO A 64 4.88 -2.27 -18.82
C PRO A 64 3.70 -1.46 -18.33
N GLN A 65 3.19 -0.54 -19.15
CA GLN A 65 2.09 0.34 -18.79
C GLN A 65 0.83 -0.44 -18.37
N SER A 66 0.57 -1.60 -18.98
CA SER A 66 -0.53 -2.48 -18.60
C SER A 66 -0.43 -2.98 -17.15
N GLU A 67 0.78 -3.32 -16.70
CA GLU A 67 1.02 -3.74 -15.30
C GLU A 67 0.83 -2.56 -14.33
N ILE A 68 1.34 -1.38 -14.67
CA ILE A 68 1.17 -0.16 -13.86
C ILE A 68 -0.32 0.19 -13.72
N ASN A 69 -1.05 0.19 -14.83
CA ASN A 69 -2.49 0.45 -14.85
C ASN A 69 -3.26 -0.56 -14.00
N PHE A 70 -2.88 -1.84 -14.07
CA PHE A 70 -3.48 -2.87 -13.24
C PHE A 70 -3.24 -2.63 -11.74
N LEU A 71 -2.01 -2.29 -11.35
CA LEU A 71 -1.66 -2.01 -9.95
C LEU A 71 -2.45 -0.82 -9.42
N PHE A 72 -2.55 0.27 -10.17
CA PHE A 72 -3.34 1.44 -9.73
C PHE A 72 -4.83 1.13 -9.64
N LYS A 73 -5.38 0.38 -10.62
CA LYS A 73 -6.76 -0.10 -10.57
C LYS A 73 -7.02 -0.99 -9.36
N LEU A 74 -6.06 -1.85 -9.01
CA LEU A 74 -6.13 -2.74 -7.86
C LEU A 74 -6.22 -1.95 -6.55
N ILE A 75 -5.39 -0.90 -6.38
CA ILE A 75 -5.42 -0.01 -5.21
C ILE A 75 -6.76 0.72 -5.11
N ILE A 76 -7.22 1.31 -6.22
CA ILE A 76 -8.50 2.03 -6.28
C ILE A 76 -9.66 1.11 -5.90
N ASN A 77 -9.73 -0.07 -6.51
CA ASN A 77 -10.80 -1.03 -6.26
C ASN A 77 -10.77 -1.55 -4.83
N TYR A 78 -9.57 -1.78 -4.28
CA TYR A 78 -9.43 -2.20 -2.89
C TYR A 78 -10.05 -1.18 -1.94
N PHE A 79 -9.69 0.10 -2.06
CA PHE A 79 -10.22 1.12 -1.17
C PHE A 79 -11.72 1.39 -1.40
N LYS A 80 -12.20 1.35 -2.64
CA LYS A 80 -13.64 1.45 -2.91
C LYS A 80 -14.45 0.36 -2.20
N LYS A 81 -13.91 -0.85 -2.13
CA LYS A 81 -14.57 -2.00 -1.50
C LYS A 81 -14.38 -2.04 0.02
N GLU A 82 -13.20 -1.71 0.50
CA GLU A 82 -12.79 -1.98 1.88
C GLU A 82 -12.75 -0.74 2.78
N LEU A 83 -13.05 0.46 2.25
CA LEU A 83 -12.92 1.71 3.03
C LEU A 83 -13.72 1.68 4.34
N ASN A 84 -14.96 1.19 4.31
CA ASN A 84 -15.79 1.08 5.51
C ASN A 84 -15.17 0.12 6.55
N ASN A 85 -14.59 -0.99 6.09
CA ASN A 85 -13.87 -1.92 6.96
C ASN A 85 -12.58 -1.31 7.54
N VAL A 86 -11.87 -0.52 6.74
CA VAL A 86 -10.67 0.21 7.20
C VAL A 86 -11.06 1.21 8.30
N ILE A 87 -12.14 1.96 8.10
CA ILE A 87 -12.63 2.93 9.10
C ILE A 87 -13.09 2.22 10.37
N SER A 88 -13.96 1.22 10.27
CA SER A 88 -14.53 0.52 11.42
C SER A 88 -13.49 -0.25 12.24
N ASN A 89 -12.41 -0.70 11.62
CA ASN A 89 -11.28 -1.32 12.32
C ASN A 89 -10.28 -0.33 12.92
N GLY A 90 -10.57 0.98 12.86
CA GLY A 90 -9.72 2.02 13.44
C GLY A 90 -8.36 2.19 12.77
N ILE A 91 -8.25 1.82 11.49
CA ILE A 91 -7.00 1.90 10.71
C ILE A 91 -6.84 3.32 10.16
N LYS A 92 -5.74 3.97 10.49
CA LYS A 92 -5.34 5.26 9.90
C LYS A 92 -4.42 5.01 8.72
N ILE A 93 -4.76 5.54 7.56
CA ILE A 93 -3.91 5.45 6.35
C ILE A 93 -3.14 6.73 6.15
N ASN A 94 -1.83 6.61 6.01
CA ASN A 94 -0.93 7.67 5.54
C ASN A 94 -0.29 7.25 4.22
N ILE A 95 0.01 8.23 3.37
CA ILE A 95 0.72 8.00 2.11
C ILE A 95 2.07 8.72 2.16
N ILE A 96 3.11 8.02 1.75
CA ILE A 96 4.48 8.52 1.64
C ILE A 96 4.87 8.44 0.16
N GLY A 97 5.48 9.49 -0.38
CA GLY A 97 5.96 9.55 -1.76
C GLY A 97 5.38 10.70 -2.57
N GLN A 98 5.73 10.77 -3.85
CA GLN A 98 5.35 11.85 -4.76
C GLN A 98 3.94 11.64 -5.35
N VAL A 99 2.91 11.79 -4.52
CA VAL A 99 1.51 11.54 -4.91
C VAL A 99 1.01 12.50 -6.00
N ASN A 100 1.53 13.71 -6.05
CA ASN A 100 1.17 14.73 -7.05
C ASN A 100 1.51 14.30 -8.49
N LYS A 101 2.46 13.38 -8.68
CA LYS A 101 2.84 12.83 -9.99
C LYS A 101 1.99 11.62 -10.41
N LEU A 102 1.10 11.14 -9.56
CA LEU A 102 0.19 10.04 -9.88
C LEU A 102 -0.98 10.52 -10.74
N PRO A 103 -1.58 9.64 -11.57
CA PRO A 103 -2.80 9.93 -12.29
C PRO A 103 -3.92 10.43 -11.36
N LEU A 104 -4.79 11.32 -11.87
CA LEU A 104 -5.82 11.99 -11.07
C LEU A 104 -6.71 11.02 -10.30
N LYS A 105 -7.12 9.93 -10.94
CA LYS A 105 -8.06 8.96 -10.35
C LYS A 105 -7.51 8.26 -9.10
N ILE A 106 -6.25 7.80 -9.14
CA ILE A 106 -5.63 7.22 -7.95
C ILE A 106 -5.35 8.29 -6.89
N ARG A 107 -4.89 9.48 -7.31
CA ARG A 107 -4.62 10.59 -6.41
C ARG A 107 -5.87 11.04 -5.62
N SER A 108 -7.03 11.13 -6.28
CA SER A 108 -8.29 11.46 -5.62
C SER A 108 -8.74 10.37 -4.64
N THR A 109 -8.62 9.10 -5.01
CA THR A 109 -8.90 7.97 -4.12
C THR A 109 -8.04 8.00 -2.86
N LEU A 110 -6.73 8.22 -3.00
CA LEU A 110 -5.82 8.29 -1.86
C LEU A 110 -6.14 9.46 -0.92
N LYS A 111 -6.46 10.65 -1.48
CA LYS A 111 -6.90 11.82 -0.69
C LYS A 111 -8.17 11.52 0.12
N GLU A 112 -9.12 10.84 -0.50
CA GLU A 112 -10.38 10.45 0.15
C GLU A 112 -10.11 9.48 1.30
N VAL A 113 -9.30 8.46 1.09
CA VAL A 113 -8.92 7.47 2.12
C VAL A 113 -8.24 8.13 3.31
N ILE A 114 -7.28 9.02 3.07
CA ILE A 114 -6.60 9.78 4.12
C ILE A 114 -7.62 10.59 4.92
N ARG A 115 -8.52 11.31 4.24
CA ARG A 115 -9.55 12.16 4.87
C ARG A 115 -10.46 11.36 5.78
N PHE A 116 -10.98 10.23 5.32
CA PHE A 116 -11.93 9.42 6.11
C PHE A 116 -11.27 8.65 7.26
N THR A 117 -9.99 8.34 7.17
CA THR A 117 -9.28 7.57 8.19
C THR A 117 -8.46 8.41 9.17
N LYS A 118 -8.37 9.75 8.97
CA LYS A 118 -7.47 10.62 9.74
C LYS A 118 -7.69 10.59 11.26
N LYS A 119 -8.91 10.35 11.71
CA LYS A 119 -9.27 10.30 13.13
C LYS A 119 -9.04 8.93 13.77
N ASN A 120 -8.73 7.91 12.99
CA ASN A 120 -8.49 6.56 13.48
C ASN A 120 -7.16 6.50 14.24
N LYS A 121 -7.10 5.66 15.28
CA LYS A 121 -5.95 5.62 16.23
C LYS A 121 -5.50 4.21 16.60
N LYS A 122 -6.18 3.16 16.10
CA LYS A 122 -5.89 1.79 16.52
C LYS A 122 -4.59 1.26 15.93
N ILE A 123 -4.34 1.57 14.66
CA ILE A 123 -3.10 1.25 13.95
C ILE A 123 -2.88 2.28 12.84
N VAL A 124 -1.63 2.66 12.63
CA VAL A 124 -1.22 3.50 11.50
C VAL A 124 -0.63 2.62 10.41
N VAL A 125 -1.15 2.72 9.21
CA VAL A 125 -0.64 2.03 8.02
C VAL A 125 -0.13 3.05 7.02
N ASN A 126 1.17 3.11 6.85
CA ASN A 126 1.83 3.93 5.85
C ASN A 126 1.95 3.14 4.54
N LEU A 127 1.53 3.74 3.43
CA LEU A 127 1.69 3.19 2.09
C LEU A 127 2.70 4.05 1.33
N ALA A 128 3.86 3.51 1.02
CA ALA A 128 4.86 4.18 0.19
C ALA A 128 4.50 3.96 -1.28
N ILE A 129 3.98 5.02 -1.93
CA ILE A 129 3.49 5.00 -3.31
C ILE A 129 4.20 6.10 -4.10
N ASN A 130 4.80 5.73 -5.23
CA ASN A 130 5.72 6.58 -5.99
C ASN A 130 6.82 7.13 -5.08
N TYR A 131 7.39 6.25 -4.29
CA TYR A 131 8.46 6.50 -3.32
C TYR A 131 9.79 5.98 -3.84
N GLY A 132 10.86 6.69 -3.52
CA GLY A 132 12.23 6.27 -3.78
C GLY A 132 13.17 7.01 -2.84
N SER A 133 14.09 6.30 -2.17
CA SER A 133 15.01 6.89 -1.20
C SER A 133 15.91 7.96 -1.80
N LYS A 134 16.39 7.76 -3.04
CA LYS A 134 17.21 8.76 -3.74
C LYS A 134 16.46 10.08 -3.94
N VAL A 135 15.19 9.99 -4.37
CA VAL A 135 14.32 11.17 -4.57
C VAL A 135 14.03 11.84 -3.23
N GLU A 136 13.81 11.08 -2.17
CA GLU A 136 13.56 11.62 -0.83
C GLU A 136 14.76 12.38 -0.30
N ILE A 137 15.99 11.83 -0.45
CA ILE A 137 17.24 12.49 -0.04
C ILE A 137 17.44 13.80 -0.81
N VAL A 138 17.24 13.78 -2.13
CA VAL A 138 17.34 14.99 -2.98
C VAL A 138 16.33 16.06 -2.57
N ASN A 139 15.08 15.67 -2.29
CA ASN A 139 14.05 16.62 -1.87
C ASN A 139 14.25 17.18 -0.46
N ALA A 140 15.02 16.49 0.39
CA ALA A 140 15.37 16.96 1.72
C ALA A 140 16.46 18.04 1.70
N PHE A 141 17.23 18.13 0.62
CA PHE A 141 18.22 19.17 0.36
C PHE A 141 17.60 20.44 -0.15
#